data_434deb882d70182e3b50830c5168d187
#
_entry.id   434deb882d70182e3b50830c5168d187
#
_cell.length_a   1.000
_cell.length_b   1.000
_cell.length_c   1.000
_cell.angle_alpha   90.00
_cell.angle_beta   90.00
_cell.angle_gamma   90.00
#
_symmetry.space_group_name_H-M   'P 1'
#
loop_
_entity.id
_entity.type
_entity.pdbx_description
1 polymer ?
#
loop_
_entity_poly.entity_id
_entity_poly.type
_entity_poly.pdbx_seq_one_letter_code
_entity_poly.pdbx_strand_id
1 'polypeptide(L)'
;YNKSGDTYRIVVKEYNTYNTSEDYTLGVKQLNNDIISGGMPDILVVDSNMSMDSYIAKGLVANVDDLIAGDEELSKNDYLQNVWDAYRVDGKLYYVIPSFYISTMVGKESIFGDRTSITMEELQTIRDTMPEGTALFSDETRDSFLYTMMNYCGSDFVDVSTGKCAFDTDNFVAMLTYAAGLPVEYGEDYWGEDYWNNYESQFREDRTLLDGISISNIRDLNGTINGVFGEDISFVGFPTDGDMGSILWAGNRMYALSAKSKNLDGAWEFLRYYLT
;
A
#
# COMPACT_ATOMS: atom_id res chain seq x y z
N TYR A 1 -23.67 -14.45 -4.17
CA TYR A 1 -23.24 -15.67 -4.85
C TYR A 1 -24.01 -16.91 -4.34
N ASN A 2 -23.93 -17.27 -3.05
CA ASN A 2 -24.62 -18.46 -2.54
C ASN A 2 -26.15 -18.49 -2.72
N LYS A 3 -26.77 -17.39 -3.08
CA LYS A 3 -28.21 -17.30 -3.38
C LYS A 3 -28.54 -17.46 -4.86
N SER A 4 -27.54 -17.27 -5.74
CA SER A 4 -27.70 -17.29 -7.19
C SER A 4 -27.04 -18.51 -7.86
N GLY A 5 -26.08 -19.17 -7.20
CA GLY A 5 -25.35 -20.31 -7.73
C GLY A 5 -25.95 -21.66 -7.26
N ASP A 6 -26.11 -22.59 -8.17
CA ASP A 6 -26.69 -23.90 -7.90
C ASP A 6 -25.63 -25.00 -7.71
N THR A 7 -24.41 -24.81 -8.23
CA THR A 7 -23.39 -25.86 -8.31
C THR A 7 -22.40 -25.82 -7.15
N TYR A 8 -21.96 -24.62 -6.74
CA TYR A 8 -20.96 -24.42 -5.70
C TYR A 8 -21.49 -23.57 -4.55
N ARG A 9 -20.97 -23.80 -3.37
CA ARG A 9 -21.26 -23.01 -2.18
C ARG A 9 -19.96 -22.55 -1.54
N ILE A 10 -19.88 -21.27 -1.19
CA ILE A 10 -18.78 -20.75 -0.41
C ILE A 10 -19.02 -21.04 1.08
N VAL A 11 -18.07 -21.73 1.69
CA VAL A 11 -18.03 -22.01 3.14
C VAL A 11 -16.80 -21.30 3.69
N VAL A 12 -17.02 -20.35 4.60
CA VAL A 12 -15.94 -19.60 5.23
C VAL A 12 -15.38 -20.40 6.39
N LYS A 13 -14.07 -20.62 6.40
CA LYS A 13 -13.31 -21.11 7.54
C LYS A 13 -12.46 -19.97 8.09
N GLU A 14 -12.78 -19.54 9.30
CA GLU A 14 -12.15 -18.38 9.92
C GLU A 14 -10.99 -18.82 10.82
N TYR A 15 -9.76 -18.58 10.35
CA TYR A 15 -8.56 -18.94 11.09
C TYR A 15 -8.20 -17.94 12.19
N ASN A 16 -8.64 -16.69 12.09
CA ASN A 16 -8.39 -15.67 13.11
C ASN A 16 -8.99 -16.02 14.48
N THR A 17 -9.96 -16.96 14.53
CA THR A 17 -10.51 -17.49 15.78
C THR A 17 -9.48 -18.23 16.65
N TYR A 18 -8.34 -18.61 16.07
CA TYR A 18 -7.21 -19.21 16.82
C TYR A 18 -6.28 -18.17 17.44
N ASN A 19 -6.35 -16.91 17.00
CA ASN A 19 -5.50 -15.83 17.51
C ASN A 19 -5.87 -15.49 18.97
N THR A 20 -4.87 -15.01 19.70
CA THR A 20 -5.03 -14.47 21.06
C THR A 20 -4.55 -13.03 21.10
N SER A 21 -4.80 -12.33 22.22
CA SER A 21 -4.25 -10.98 22.45
C SER A 21 -2.72 -10.96 22.55
N GLU A 22 -2.08 -12.10 22.77
CA GLU A 22 -0.64 -12.23 22.92
C GLU A 22 0.05 -12.71 21.61
N ASP A 23 -0.70 -13.43 20.74
CA ASP A 23 -0.16 -13.96 19.48
C ASP A 23 -1.22 -13.91 18.37
N TYR A 24 -1.11 -12.94 17.48
CA TYR A 24 -1.97 -12.76 16.31
C TYR A 24 -1.58 -13.65 15.11
N THR A 25 -0.57 -14.51 15.25
CA THR A 25 -0.10 -15.41 14.18
C THR A 25 -0.62 -16.84 14.31
N LEU A 26 -1.33 -17.17 15.37
CA LEU A 26 -1.82 -18.55 15.62
C LEU A 26 -2.77 -19.03 14.53
N GLY A 27 -3.60 -18.16 13.98
CA GLY A 27 -4.47 -18.47 12.85
C GLY A 27 -3.70 -18.91 11.61
N VAL A 28 -2.63 -18.21 11.26
CA VAL A 28 -1.77 -18.58 10.13
C VAL A 28 -0.97 -19.84 10.42
N LYS A 29 -0.53 -20.06 11.66
CA LYS A 29 0.10 -21.34 12.08
C LYS A 29 -0.86 -22.52 11.89
N GLN A 30 -2.13 -22.36 12.26
CA GLN A 30 -3.14 -23.41 12.05
C GLN A 30 -3.43 -23.63 10.56
N LEU A 31 -3.53 -22.57 9.76
CA LEU A 31 -3.64 -22.69 8.30
C LEU A 31 -2.47 -23.49 7.72
N ASN A 32 -1.22 -23.20 8.14
CA ASN A 32 -0.04 -23.94 7.70
C ASN A 32 -0.11 -25.44 8.06
N ASN A 33 -0.60 -25.78 9.25
CA ASN A 33 -0.82 -27.17 9.64
C ASN A 33 -1.86 -27.87 8.76
N ASP A 34 -2.94 -27.19 8.43
CA ASP A 34 -3.96 -27.71 7.53
C ASP A 34 -3.39 -27.91 6.11
N ILE A 35 -2.61 -26.96 5.60
CA ILE A 35 -1.94 -27.07 4.30
C ILE A 35 -1.00 -28.29 4.25
N ILE A 36 -0.17 -28.46 5.29
CA ILE A 36 0.76 -29.61 5.41
C ILE A 36 -0.02 -30.94 5.45
N SER A 37 -1.19 -30.95 6.08
CA SER A 37 -2.06 -32.13 6.17
C SER A 37 -2.88 -32.39 4.90
N GLY A 38 -2.73 -31.55 3.86
CA GLY A 38 -3.49 -31.66 2.61
C GLY A 38 -4.88 -31.03 2.65
N GLY A 39 -5.17 -30.25 3.68
CA GLY A 39 -6.44 -29.54 3.88
C GLY A 39 -6.37 -28.06 3.51
N MET A 40 -5.60 -27.68 2.50
CA MET A 40 -5.55 -26.29 2.02
C MET A 40 -6.92 -25.83 1.52
N PRO A 41 -7.43 -24.67 1.98
CA PRO A 41 -8.66 -24.10 1.44
C PRO A 41 -8.58 -23.85 -0.08
N ASP A 42 -9.71 -23.94 -0.79
CA ASP A 42 -9.78 -23.68 -2.23
C ASP A 42 -9.41 -22.23 -2.55
N ILE A 43 -9.82 -21.29 -1.68
CA ILE A 43 -9.54 -19.85 -1.76
C ILE A 43 -8.89 -19.40 -0.45
N LEU A 44 -7.81 -18.66 -0.56
CA LEU A 44 -7.19 -17.93 0.56
C LEU A 44 -7.55 -16.45 0.48
N VAL A 45 -7.97 -15.87 1.58
CA VAL A 45 -7.91 -14.42 1.79
C VAL A 45 -6.50 -14.13 2.28
N VAL A 46 -5.71 -13.42 1.49
CA VAL A 46 -4.29 -13.19 1.79
C VAL A 46 -4.15 -12.26 2.98
N ASP A 47 -3.31 -12.67 3.92
CA ASP A 47 -2.96 -11.93 5.13
C ASP A 47 -1.44 -11.68 5.15
N SER A 48 -1.02 -10.55 5.71
CA SER A 48 0.40 -10.14 5.76
C SER A 48 1.29 -11.12 6.53
N ASN A 49 0.73 -11.93 7.43
CA ASN A 49 1.46 -12.96 8.16
C ASN A 49 1.62 -14.27 7.38
N MET A 50 0.98 -14.40 6.20
CA MET A 50 1.12 -15.59 5.36
C MET A 50 2.45 -15.54 4.59
N SER A 51 3.15 -16.68 4.55
CA SER A 51 4.38 -16.83 3.75
C SER A 51 4.05 -17.12 2.28
N MET A 52 3.42 -16.15 1.58
CA MET A 52 2.93 -16.34 0.21
C MET A 52 4.05 -16.74 -0.76
N ASP A 53 5.24 -16.19 -0.65
CA ASP A 53 6.40 -16.57 -1.48
C ASP A 53 6.72 -18.06 -1.32
N SER A 54 6.65 -18.58 -0.09
CA SER A 54 6.83 -20.02 0.16
C SER A 54 5.71 -20.87 -0.46
N TYR A 55 4.47 -20.39 -0.43
CA TYR A 55 3.35 -21.11 -1.03
C TYR A 55 3.48 -21.13 -2.56
N ILE A 56 3.87 -20.01 -3.16
CA ILE A 56 4.12 -19.88 -4.60
C ILE A 56 5.28 -20.78 -5.01
N ALA A 57 6.43 -20.70 -4.34
CA ALA A 57 7.63 -21.52 -4.64
C ALA A 57 7.36 -23.03 -4.54
N LYS A 58 6.42 -23.46 -3.67
CA LYS A 58 6.00 -24.86 -3.53
C LYS A 58 4.89 -25.27 -4.51
N GLY A 59 4.45 -24.37 -5.40
CA GLY A 59 3.38 -24.65 -6.36
C GLY A 59 2.03 -24.94 -5.71
N LEU A 60 1.74 -24.30 -4.57
CA LEU A 60 0.47 -24.44 -3.86
C LEU A 60 -0.58 -23.47 -4.38
N VAL A 61 -0.18 -22.38 -5.01
CA VAL A 61 -1.03 -21.30 -5.49
C VAL A 61 -1.15 -21.36 -7.01
N ALA A 62 -2.35 -21.22 -7.55
CA ALA A 62 -2.63 -21.22 -8.98
C ALA A 62 -2.17 -19.91 -9.64
N ASN A 63 -1.70 -20.00 -10.88
CA ASN A 63 -1.44 -18.86 -11.72
C ASN A 63 -2.76 -18.27 -12.24
N VAL A 64 -3.08 -17.07 -11.84
CA VAL A 64 -4.33 -16.37 -12.23
C VAL A 64 -4.33 -16.00 -13.72
N ASP A 65 -3.15 -15.76 -14.31
CA ASP A 65 -3.05 -15.53 -15.77
C ASP A 65 -3.62 -16.68 -16.60
N ASP A 66 -3.41 -17.93 -16.16
CA ASP A 66 -3.91 -19.12 -16.88
C ASP A 66 -5.43 -19.22 -16.76
N LEU A 67 -5.98 -18.83 -15.59
CA LEU A 67 -7.43 -18.82 -15.36
C LEU A 67 -8.13 -17.75 -16.21
N ILE A 68 -7.57 -16.55 -16.29
CA ILE A 68 -8.09 -15.47 -17.15
C ILE A 68 -7.97 -15.83 -18.62
N ALA A 69 -6.86 -16.48 -19.03
CA ALA A 69 -6.68 -16.90 -20.43
C ALA A 69 -7.68 -17.98 -20.87
N GLY A 70 -8.20 -18.77 -19.92
CA GLY A 70 -9.25 -19.77 -20.16
C GLY A 70 -10.68 -19.25 -20.00
N ASP A 71 -10.87 -18.01 -19.58
CA ASP A 71 -12.17 -17.39 -19.33
C ASP A 71 -12.72 -16.74 -20.64
N GLU A 72 -13.98 -17.01 -20.96
CA GLU A 72 -14.60 -16.49 -22.20
C GLU A 72 -15.13 -15.05 -22.03
N GLU A 73 -15.33 -14.60 -20.80
CA GLU A 73 -15.96 -13.31 -20.49
C GLU A 73 -14.93 -12.26 -20.03
N LEU A 74 -13.74 -12.68 -19.54
CA LEU A 74 -12.71 -11.78 -19.04
C LEU A 74 -11.57 -11.60 -20.02
N SER A 75 -11.14 -10.37 -20.19
CA SER A 75 -9.93 -10.04 -20.95
C SER A 75 -8.94 -9.29 -20.07
N LYS A 76 -7.64 -9.61 -20.18
CA LYS A 76 -6.58 -8.83 -19.51
C LYS A 76 -6.64 -7.34 -19.86
N ASN A 77 -7.13 -7.00 -21.06
CA ASN A 77 -7.24 -5.62 -21.53
C ASN A 77 -8.33 -4.80 -20.82
N ASP A 78 -9.22 -5.46 -20.08
CA ASP A 78 -10.27 -4.78 -19.32
C ASP A 78 -9.78 -4.23 -17.98
N TYR A 79 -8.52 -4.52 -17.62
CA TYR A 79 -7.92 -4.17 -16.34
C TYR A 79 -6.68 -3.31 -16.50
N LEU A 80 -6.35 -2.57 -15.44
CA LEU A 80 -5.12 -1.80 -15.35
C LEU A 80 -3.92 -2.75 -15.18
N GLN A 81 -3.22 -3.02 -16.28
CA GLN A 81 -2.11 -3.97 -16.30
C GLN A 81 -0.98 -3.58 -15.33
N ASN A 82 -0.69 -2.30 -15.19
CA ASN A 82 0.32 -1.78 -14.26
C ASN A 82 0.01 -2.15 -12.79
N VAL A 83 -1.27 -2.25 -12.42
CA VAL A 83 -1.68 -2.73 -11.08
C VAL A 83 -1.32 -4.21 -10.91
N TRP A 84 -1.62 -5.03 -11.90
CA TRP A 84 -1.31 -6.46 -11.85
C TRP A 84 0.20 -6.72 -11.94
N ASP A 85 0.92 -5.94 -12.75
CA ASP A 85 2.37 -6.08 -12.93
C ASP A 85 3.13 -5.80 -11.64
N ALA A 86 2.63 -4.89 -10.79
CA ALA A 86 3.21 -4.60 -9.48
C ALA A 86 3.13 -5.80 -8.49
N TYR A 87 2.23 -6.75 -8.72
CA TYR A 87 2.03 -7.93 -7.87
C TYR A 87 2.48 -9.25 -8.53
N ARG A 88 3.21 -9.18 -9.65
CA ARG A 88 3.75 -10.38 -10.29
C ARG A 88 4.95 -10.91 -9.53
N VAL A 89 4.99 -12.22 -9.39
CA VAL A 89 6.15 -12.96 -8.88
C VAL A 89 6.70 -13.80 -10.04
N ASP A 90 7.95 -13.57 -10.39
CA ASP A 90 8.60 -14.23 -11.56
C ASP A 90 7.76 -14.13 -12.85
N GLY A 91 7.17 -12.96 -13.09
CA GLY A 91 6.38 -12.65 -14.27
C GLY A 91 4.98 -13.27 -14.31
N LYS A 92 4.53 -13.95 -13.24
CA LYS A 92 3.22 -14.60 -13.12
C LYS A 92 2.35 -13.91 -12.07
N LEU A 93 1.06 -13.87 -12.30
CA LEU A 93 0.08 -13.34 -11.36
C LEU A 93 -0.51 -14.47 -10.50
N TYR A 94 -0.35 -14.40 -9.18
CA TYR A 94 -0.88 -15.38 -8.23
C TYR A 94 -2.03 -14.85 -7.36
N TYR A 95 -2.41 -13.60 -7.59
CA TYR A 95 -3.41 -12.90 -6.79
C TYR A 95 -4.57 -12.40 -7.63
N VAL A 96 -5.77 -12.51 -7.10
CA VAL A 96 -6.94 -11.75 -7.55
C VAL A 96 -7.01 -10.50 -6.70
N ILE A 97 -6.94 -9.32 -7.34
CA ILE A 97 -6.87 -8.00 -6.72
C ILE A 97 -8.10 -7.21 -7.15
N PRO A 98 -9.18 -7.23 -6.36
CA PRO A 98 -10.45 -6.57 -6.73
C PRO A 98 -10.40 -5.04 -6.65
N SER A 99 -9.49 -4.50 -5.85
CA SER A 99 -9.34 -3.06 -5.64
C SER A 99 -7.92 -2.71 -5.28
N PHE A 100 -7.56 -1.46 -5.49
CA PHE A 100 -6.27 -0.91 -5.12
C PHE A 100 -6.42 0.54 -4.63
N TYR A 101 -5.39 1.05 -3.99
CA TYR A 101 -5.22 2.46 -3.69
C TYR A 101 -3.74 2.85 -3.85
N ILE A 102 -3.51 4.14 -4.00
CA ILE A 102 -2.16 4.69 -4.14
C ILE A 102 -1.88 5.55 -2.91
N SER A 103 -0.79 5.27 -2.22
CA SER A 103 -0.23 6.17 -1.20
C SER A 103 0.88 7.00 -1.81
N THR A 104 0.81 8.29 -1.61
CA THR A 104 1.75 9.25 -2.18
C THR A 104 1.81 10.51 -1.32
N MET A 105 2.82 11.34 -1.53
CA MET A 105 2.81 12.71 -1.05
C MET A 105 2.46 13.67 -2.18
N VAL A 106 1.66 14.68 -1.85
CA VAL A 106 1.24 15.73 -2.77
C VAL A 106 1.56 17.10 -2.21
N GLY A 107 1.81 18.03 -3.10
CA GLY A 107 2.01 19.44 -2.78
C GLY A 107 1.45 20.31 -3.88
N LYS A 108 1.43 21.63 -3.69
CA LYS A 108 0.93 22.57 -4.69
C LYS A 108 1.71 22.50 -6.00
N GLU A 109 1.01 22.46 -7.13
CA GLU A 109 1.66 22.50 -8.45
C GLU A 109 2.43 23.82 -8.66
N SER A 110 1.94 24.92 -8.08
CA SER A 110 2.63 26.22 -8.10
C SER A 110 4.02 26.19 -7.44
N ILE A 111 4.28 25.23 -6.51
CA ILE A 111 5.57 25.07 -5.82
C ILE A 111 6.40 23.96 -6.47
N PHE A 112 5.78 22.82 -6.78
CA PHE A 112 6.49 21.61 -7.21
C PHE A 112 6.53 21.42 -8.73
N GLY A 113 5.66 22.11 -9.49
CA GLY A 113 5.57 21.94 -10.94
C GLY A 113 5.10 20.52 -11.31
N ASP A 114 5.70 19.96 -12.34
CA ASP A 114 5.38 18.62 -12.88
C ASP A 114 6.24 17.49 -12.28
N ARG A 115 6.82 17.71 -11.09
CA ARG A 115 7.64 16.69 -10.42
C ARG A 115 6.81 15.47 -10.03
N THR A 116 7.40 14.31 -10.24
CA THR A 116 6.85 12.99 -9.84
C THR A 116 7.73 12.26 -8.84
N SER A 117 8.88 12.84 -8.48
CA SER A 117 9.79 12.38 -7.43
C SER A 117 10.54 13.54 -6.83
N ILE A 118 11.06 13.37 -5.63
CA ILE A 118 11.88 14.36 -4.93
C ILE A 118 12.77 13.65 -3.90
N THR A 119 13.99 14.18 -3.69
CA THR A 119 14.85 13.78 -2.57
C THR A 119 14.60 14.68 -1.35
N MET A 120 15.06 14.25 -0.17
CA MET A 120 15.00 15.09 1.04
C MET A 120 15.82 16.37 0.89
N GLU A 121 16.95 16.34 0.20
CA GLU A 121 17.78 17.52 -0.04
C GLU A 121 17.08 18.55 -0.95
N GLU A 122 16.47 18.08 -2.04
CA GLU A 122 15.69 18.95 -2.93
C GLU A 122 14.49 19.56 -2.20
N LEU A 123 13.80 18.78 -1.38
CA LEU A 123 12.67 19.25 -0.59
C LEU A 123 13.10 20.32 0.44
N GLN A 124 14.23 20.12 1.11
CA GLN A 124 14.82 21.13 2.00
C GLN A 124 15.22 22.39 1.24
N THR A 125 15.78 22.25 0.03
CA THR A 125 16.12 23.38 -0.82
C THR A 125 14.89 24.19 -1.20
N ILE A 126 13.77 23.54 -1.55
CA ILE A 126 12.50 24.23 -1.83
C ILE A 126 12.02 24.96 -0.57
N ARG A 127 12.01 24.30 0.59
CA ARG A 127 11.61 24.93 1.86
C ARG A 127 12.41 26.19 2.17
N ASP A 128 13.70 26.19 1.87
CA ASP A 128 14.56 27.35 2.16
C ASP A 128 14.24 28.58 1.30
N THR A 129 13.43 28.41 0.26
CA THR A 129 12.84 29.52 -0.54
C THR A 129 11.51 30.01 0.02
N MET A 130 10.92 29.30 0.97
CA MET A 130 9.61 29.60 1.54
C MET A 130 9.73 30.52 2.78
N PRO A 131 8.61 31.04 3.31
CA PRO A 131 8.61 31.81 4.55
C PRO A 131 9.26 31.04 5.70
N GLU A 132 9.90 31.79 6.62
CA GLU A 132 10.50 31.19 7.81
C GLU A 132 9.44 30.44 8.63
N GLY A 133 9.77 29.21 9.03
CA GLY A 133 8.86 28.35 9.79
C GLY A 133 7.99 27.41 8.93
N THR A 134 8.09 27.47 7.59
CA THR A 134 7.40 26.50 6.72
C THR A 134 7.92 25.07 7.03
N ALA A 135 6.98 24.16 7.34
CA ALA A 135 7.27 22.73 7.59
C ALA A 135 7.33 21.96 6.26
N LEU A 136 8.10 20.88 6.23
CA LEU A 136 8.11 19.97 5.06
C LEU A 136 6.86 19.12 4.99
N PHE A 137 6.47 18.55 6.11
CA PHE A 137 5.33 17.63 6.25
C PHE A 137 4.45 18.08 7.40
N SER A 138 3.18 17.64 7.38
CA SER A 138 2.27 17.88 8.49
C SER A 138 2.54 16.92 9.65
N ASP A 139 2.45 17.47 10.85
CA ASP A 139 2.13 16.71 12.07
C ASP A 139 3.04 15.52 12.37
N GLU A 140 4.37 15.74 12.40
CA GLU A 140 5.29 14.65 12.61
C GLU A 140 6.06 14.74 13.93
N THR A 141 6.16 13.62 14.60
CA THR A 141 7.19 13.35 15.59
C THR A 141 8.35 12.62 14.92
N ARG A 142 9.49 12.56 15.61
CA ARG A 142 10.67 11.82 15.15
C ARG A 142 10.33 10.37 14.78
N ASP A 143 9.60 9.69 15.64
CA ASP A 143 9.28 8.27 15.47
C ASP A 143 8.24 8.07 14.36
N SER A 144 7.21 8.92 14.29
CA SER A 144 6.18 8.81 13.24
C SER A 144 6.75 9.08 11.84
N PHE A 145 7.62 10.08 11.72
CA PHE A 145 8.32 10.37 10.47
C PHE A 145 9.18 9.19 10.01
N LEU A 146 10.07 8.69 10.88
CA LEU A 146 10.95 7.57 10.53
C LEU A 146 10.13 6.31 10.20
N TYR A 147 9.08 6.03 10.95
CA TYR A 147 8.18 4.91 10.66
C TYR A 147 7.56 5.05 9.27
N THR A 148 7.01 6.22 8.94
CA THR A 148 6.42 6.52 7.63
C THR A 148 7.45 6.35 6.52
N MET A 149 8.63 6.99 6.64
CA MET A 149 9.66 6.90 5.61
C MET A 149 10.14 5.45 5.41
N MET A 150 10.38 4.69 6.48
CA MET A 150 10.80 3.29 6.35
C MET A 150 9.71 2.39 5.74
N ASN A 151 8.44 2.67 5.98
CA ASN A 151 7.35 1.93 5.33
C ASN A 151 7.21 2.23 3.84
N TYR A 152 7.47 3.47 3.42
CA TYR A 152 7.24 3.91 2.05
C TYR A 152 8.50 3.98 1.19
N CYS A 153 9.65 4.27 1.78
CA CYS A 153 10.94 4.37 1.09
C CYS A 153 11.95 3.30 1.54
N GLY A 154 11.58 2.39 2.43
CA GLY A 154 12.52 1.42 3.01
C GLY A 154 13.19 0.51 1.98
N SER A 155 12.55 0.25 0.84
CA SER A 155 13.13 -0.51 -0.27
C SER A 155 14.33 0.17 -0.93
N ASP A 156 14.46 1.50 -0.82
CA ASP A 156 15.61 2.24 -1.34
C ASP A 156 16.86 1.95 -0.49
N PHE A 157 16.66 1.59 0.77
CA PHE A 157 17.73 1.43 1.76
C PHE A 157 17.98 -0.03 2.15
N VAL A 158 17.03 -0.93 1.90
CA VAL A 158 17.12 -2.34 2.25
C VAL A 158 16.66 -3.21 1.10
N ASP A 159 17.59 -3.90 0.46
CA ASP A 159 17.27 -4.97 -0.50
C ASP A 159 17.13 -6.30 0.25
N VAL A 160 15.89 -6.68 0.54
CA VAL A 160 15.57 -7.92 1.26
C VAL A 160 16.01 -9.16 0.49
N SER A 161 16.03 -9.10 -0.85
CA SER A 161 16.38 -10.24 -1.69
C SER A 161 17.87 -10.59 -1.64
N THR A 162 18.72 -9.57 -1.52
CA THR A 162 20.19 -9.73 -1.44
C THR A 162 20.73 -9.57 -0.03
N GLY A 163 19.91 -9.09 0.93
CA GLY A 163 20.31 -8.77 2.29
C GLY A 163 21.28 -7.57 2.40
N LYS A 164 21.30 -6.70 1.38
CA LYS A 164 22.14 -5.50 1.36
C LYS A 164 21.38 -4.30 1.92
N CYS A 165 22.15 -3.42 2.57
CA CYS A 165 21.65 -2.15 3.09
C CYS A 165 22.47 -0.99 2.52
N ALA A 166 21.80 0.18 2.36
CA ALA A 166 22.37 1.43 1.87
C ALA A 166 21.96 2.61 2.78
N PHE A 167 22.27 2.50 4.08
CA PHE A 167 21.95 3.52 5.07
C PHE A 167 22.94 4.70 5.09
N ASP A 168 23.90 4.71 4.20
CA ASP A 168 24.91 5.75 4.03
C ASP A 168 24.68 6.64 2.79
N THR A 169 23.50 6.56 2.17
CA THR A 169 23.11 7.46 1.08
C THR A 169 22.83 8.86 1.60
N ASP A 170 23.05 9.87 0.77
CA ASP A 170 22.78 11.27 1.11
C ASP A 170 21.31 11.48 1.48
N ASN A 171 20.38 10.82 0.78
CA ASN A 171 18.94 10.90 1.06
C ASN A 171 18.61 10.32 2.45
N PHE A 172 19.16 9.15 2.82
CA PHE A 172 18.94 8.57 4.13
C PHE A 172 19.52 9.45 5.26
N VAL A 173 20.72 9.99 5.07
CA VAL A 173 21.36 10.91 6.02
C VAL A 173 20.53 12.20 6.17
N ALA A 174 19.98 12.74 5.08
CA ALA A 174 19.10 13.90 5.10
C ALA A 174 17.78 13.61 5.85
N MET A 175 17.18 12.42 5.66
CA MET A 175 16.01 11.97 6.43
C MET A 175 16.29 11.90 7.92
N LEU A 176 17.42 11.28 8.33
CA LEU A 176 17.81 11.21 9.74
C LEU A 176 18.08 12.58 10.34
N THR A 177 18.72 13.47 9.58
CA THR A 177 19.02 14.84 9.99
C THR A 177 17.73 15.63 10.23
N TYR A 178 16.75 15.49 9.32
CA TYR A 178 15.43 16.09 9.49
C TYR A 178 14.70 15.53 10.71
N ALA A 179 14.67 14.20 10.87
CA ALA A 179 14.06 13.53 12.01
C ALA A 179 14.65 13.98 13.34
N ALA A 180 15.96 14.21 13.40
CA ALA A 180 16.62 14.67 14.62
C ALA A 180 16.13 16.05 15.09
N GLY A 181 15.63 16.88 14.17
CA GLY A 181 15.04 18.19 14.45
C GLY A 181 13.56 18.14 14.88
N LEU A 182 12.89 17.02 14.70
CA LEU A 182 11.47 16.88 15.05
C LEU A 182 11.26 16.65 16.56
N PRO A 183 10.07 17.00 17.09
CA PRO A 183 9.72 16.70 18.48
C PRO A 183 9.68 15.17 18.71
N VAL A 184 9.95 14.77 19.95
CA VAL A 184 9.86 13.34 20.35
C VAL A 184 8.43 12.91 20.55
N GLU A 185 7.58 13.81 21.08
CA GLU A 185 6.17 13.57 21.37
C GLU A 185 5.34 14.76 20.88
N TYR A 186 4.07 14.52 20.59
CA TYR A 186 3.12 15.60 20.34
C TYR A 186 2.89 16.42 21.61
N GLY A 187 2.65 17.73 21.46
CA GLY A 187 2.23 18.58 22.58
C GLY A 187 0.91 18.10 23.19
N GLU A 188 0.67 18.42 24.48
CA GLU A 188 -0.54 17.98 25.20
C GLU A 188 -1.85 18.39 24.51
N ASP A 189 -1.89 19.57 23.87
CA ASP A 189 -3.06 20.11 23.18
C ASP A 189 -3.07 19.85 21.67
N TYR A 190 -2.16 19.02 21.18
CA TYR A 190 -1.96 18.81 19.74
C TYR A 190 -3.25 18.36 19.01
N TRP A 191 -4.00 17.44 19.58
CA TRP A 191 -5.28 16.95 19.05
C TRP A 191 -6.49 17.78 19.54
N GLY A 192 -6.29 19.05 19.92
CA GLY A 192 -7.34 19.94 20.38
C GLY A 192 -8.39 20.30 19.31
N GLU A 193 -9.40 21.07 19.69
CA GLU A 193 -10.51 21.47 18.80
C GLU A 193 -10.05 22.22 17.54
N ASP A 194 -8.92 22.92 17.62
CA ASP A 194 -8.39 23.70 16.51
C ASP A 194 -7.57 22.86 15.51
N TYR A 195 -7.24 21.61 15.81
CA TYR A 195 -6.43 20.75 14.94
C TYR A 195 -7.03 20.66 13.53
N TRP A 196 -8.26 20.22 13.41
CA TRP A 196 -8.94 20.04 12.13
C TRP A 196 -9.19 21.36 11.40
N ASN A 197 -9.46 22.45 12.13
CA ASN A 197 -9.62 23.78 11.56
C ASN A 197 -8.32 24.31 10.95
N ASN A 198 -7.18 23.95 11.53
CA ASN A 198 -5.87 24.37 11.06
C ASN A 198 -5.29 23.44 9.98
N TYR A 199 -5.77 22.19 9.86
CA TYR A 199 -5.23 21.21 8.93
C TYR A 199 -5.25 21.70 7.47
N GLU A 200 -6.41 22.12 6.96
CA GLU A 200 -6.51 22.61 5.59
C GLU A 200 -5.78 23.96 5.39
N SER A 201 -5.87 24.85 6.37
CA SER A 201 -5.27 26.18 6.26
C SER A 201 -3.75 26.16 6.15
N GLN A 202 -3.08 25.19 6.78
CA GLN A 202 -1.61 25.11 6.74
C GLN A 202 -1.07 24.88 5.33
N PHE A 203 -1.78 24.11 4.50
CA PHE A 203 -1.39 23.88 3.11
C PHE A 203 -1.74 25.08 2.22
N ARG A 204 -2.91 25.69 2.42
CA ARG A 204 -3.34 26.86 1.66
C ARG A 204 -2.44 28.08 1.87
N GLU A 205 -1.92 28.25 3.09
CA GLU A 205 -1.07 29.36 3.51
C GLU A 205 0.43 29.06 3.37
N ASP A 206 0.80 27.96 2.73
CA ASP A 206 2.20 27.50 2.54
C ASP A 206 2.98 27.32 3.84
N ARG A 207 2.28 27.06 4.94
CA ARG A 207 2.91 26.74 6.22
C ARG A 207 3.43 25.29 6.29
N THR A 208 2.90 24.43 5.42
CA THR A 208 3.33 23.04 5.22
C THR A 208 3.34 22.73 3.74
N LEU A 209 4.38 22.05 3.26
CA LEU A 209 4.61 21.82 1.84
C LEU A 209 3.92 20.58 1.30
N LEU A 210 4.03 19.45 2.00
CA LEU A 210 3.56 18.15 1.54
C LEU A 210 2.55 17.53 2.50
N ASP A 211 1.53 16.91 1.92
CA ASP A 211 0.54 16.07 2.59
C ASP A 211 0.63 14.63 2.11
N GLY A 212 0.64 13.67 3.05
CA GLY A 212 0.60 12.25 2.77
C GLY A 212 -0.84 11.77 2.57
N ILE A 213 -1.19 11.35 1.36
CA ILE A 213 -2.55 10.95 1.03
C ILE A 213 -2.63 9.50 0.53
N SER A 214 -3.81 8.90 0.69
CA SER A 214 -4.17 7.62 0.09
C SER A 214 -5.38 7.80 -0.82
N ILE A 215 -5.20 7.54 -2.10
CA ILE A 215 -6.22 7.73 -3.14
C ILE A 215 -6.85 6.38 -3.48
N SER A 216 -8.08 6.19 -3.07
CA SER A 216 -8.87 4.99 -3.39
C SER A 216 -9.99 5.27 -4.39
N ASN A 217 -10.33 6.54 -4.58
CA ASN A 217 -11.37 6.97 -5.51
C ASN A 217 -11.22 8.46 -5.89
N ILE A 218 -11.94 8.88 -6.92
CA ILE A 218 -11.87 10.27 -7.44
C ILE A 218 -12.38 11.31 -6.44
N ARG A 219 -13.21 10.94 -5.47
CA ARG A 219 -13.72 11.85 -4.45
C ARG A 219 -12.61 12.26 -3.48
N ASP A 220 -11.74 11.30 -3.10
CA ASP A 220 -10.59 11.57 -2.23
C ASP A 220 -9.68 12.60 -2.91
N LEU A 221 -9.36 12.38 -4.18
CA LEU A 221 -8.54 13.31 -4.97
C LEU A 221 -9.17 14.70 -5.07
N ASN A 222 -10.46 14.77 -5.37
CA ASN A 222 -11.17 16.05 -5.47
C ASN A 222 -11.22 16.79 -4.12
N GLY A 223 -11.36 16.06 -3.01
CA GLY A 223 -11.28 16.60 -1.65
C GLY A 223 -9.91 17.21 -1.35
N THR A 224 -8.84 16.53 -1.77
CA THR A 224 -7.47 17.03 -1.61
C THR A 224 -7.22 18.29 -2.42
N ILE A 225 -7.56 18.30 -3.72
CA ILE A 225 -7.35 19.45 -4.60
C ILE A 225 -8.15 20.67 -4.11
N ASN A 226 -9.46 20.53 -3.98
CA ASN A 226 -10.34 21.67 -3.69
C ASN A 226 -10.54 21.96 -2.19
N GLY A 227 -10.50 20.90 -1.36
CA GLY A 227 -10.68 21.03 0.08
C GLY A 227 -9.38 21.42 0.78
N VAL A 228 -8.33 20.63 0.61
CA VAL A 228 -7.08 20.82 1.35
C VAL A 228 -6.23 21.93 0.72
N PHE A 229 -5.82 21.80 -0.53
CA PHE A 229 -4.87 22.74 -1.17
C PHE A 229 -5.54 23.98 -1.78
N GLY A 230 -6.74 23.84 -2.34
CA GLY A 230 -7.46 24.94 -3.01
C GLY A 230 -6.90 25.31 -4.38
N GLU A 231 -5.98 24.52 -4.92
CA GLU A 231 -5.36 24.64 -6.25
C GLU A 231 -4.91 23.28 -6.77
N ASP A 232 -4.41 23.22 -8.01
CA ASP A 232 -3.88 22.00 -8.59
C ASP A 232 -2.66 21.48 -7.79
N ILE A 233 -2.49 20.17 -7.76
CA ILE A 233 -1.47 19.49 -6.98
C ILE A 233 -0.53 18.65 -7.85
N SER A 234 0.71 18.55 -7.42
CA SER A 234 1.72 17.63 -7.95
C SER A 234 1.79 16.37 -7.09
N PHE A 235 1.88 15.23 -7.74
CA PHE A 235 2.08 13.92 -7.09
C PHE A 235 3.59 13.68 -6.91
N VAL A 236 4.15 14.33 -5.92
CA VAL A 236 5.60 14.36 -5.69
C VAL A 236 6.13 13.03 -5.19
N GLY A 237 5.30 12.29 -4.45
CA GLY A 237 5.69 11.04 -3.81
C GLY A 237 6.47 11.22 -2.51
N PHE A 238 6.73 10.11 -1.83
CA PHE A 238 7.63 10.09 -0.67
C PHE A 238 9.06 10.35 -1.12
N PRO A 239 9.88 11.04 -0.31
CA PRO A 239 11.27 11.34 -0.68
C PRO A 239 12.08 10.08 -0.98
N THR A 240 12.63 9.99 -2.20
CA THR A 240 13.33 8.81 -2.70
C THR A 240 14.50 9.22 -3.60
N ASP A 241 15.51 8.34 -3.71
CA ASP A 241 16.56 8.45 -4.72
C ASP A 241 16.13 7.88 -6.08
N GLY A 242 14.94 7.26 -6.15
CA GLY A 242 14.37 6.67 -7.35
C GLY A 242 13.51 7.63 -8.17
N ASP A 243 12.93 7.11 -9.26
CA ASP A 243 12.14 7.91 -10.20
C ASP A 243 10.71 8.19 -9.72
N MET A 244 10.18 7.41 -8.75
CA MET A 244 8.82 7.54 -8.23
C MET A 244 8.72 7.15 -6.75
N GLY A 245 8.22 8.07 -5.94
CA GLY A 245 7.98 7.87 -4.50
C GLY A 245 6.52 7.50 -4.16
N SER A 246 5.73 7.05 -5.13
CA SER A 246 4.34 6.63 -4.88
C SER A 246 4.23 5.12 -4.81
N ILE A 247 3.41 4.60 -3.89
CA ILE A 247 3.26 3.17 -3.66
C ILE A 247 1.84 2.73 -3.98
N LEU A 248 1.74 1.68 -4.78
CA LEU A 248 0.48 1.02 -5.08
C LEU A 248 0.25 -0.11 -4.07
N TRP A 249 -0.89 -0.05 -3.41
CA TRP A 249 -1.35 -1.09 -2.50
C TRP A 249 -2.54 -1.82 -3.11
N ALA A 250 -2.54 -3.15 -3.01
CA ALA A 250 -3.79 -3.89 -3.14
C ALA A 250 -4.76 -3.40 -2.07
N GLY A 251 -6.03 -3.28 -2.44
CA GLY A 251 -7.06 -2.85 -1.52
C GLY A 251 -7.22 -3.79 -0.32
N ASN A 252 -8.28 -3.63 0.44
CA ASN A 252 -8.48 -4.32 1.72
C ASN A 252 -8.37 -5.85 1.66
N ARG A 253 -8.42 -6.47 0.47
CA ARG A 253 -8.35 -7.92 0.33
C ARG A 253 -7.73 -8.31 -1.01
N MET A 254 -6.73 -9.18 -0.94
CA MET A 254 -6.26 -9.99 -2.05
C MET A 254 -6.72 -11.44 -1.83
N TYR A 255 -6.92 -12.14 -2.91
CA TYR A 255 -7.27 -13.56 -2.86
C TYR A 255 -6.25 -14.38 -3.63
N ALA A 256 -6.02 -15.62 -3.19
CA ALA A 256 -5.24 -16.60 -3.91
C ALA A 256 -6.01 -17.92 -4.00
N LEU A 257 -5.81 -18.65 -5.09
CA LEU A 257 -6.47 -19.91 -5.35
C LEU A 257 -5.50 -21.09 -5.11
N SER A 258 -5.97 -22.15 -4.50
CA SER A 258 -5.18 -23.37 -4.35
C SER A 258 -4.98 -24.06 -5.71
N ALA A 259 -3.73 -24.22 -6.14
CA ALA A 259 -3.40 -24.96 -7.36
C ALA A 259 -3.79 -26.46 -7.29
N LYS A 260 -4.06 -26.97 -6.09
CA LYS A 260 -4.46 -28.36 -5.85
C LYS A 260 -5.92 -28.52 -5.48
N SER A 261 -6.71 -27.44 -5.60
CA SER A 261 -8.14 -27.48 -5.37
C SER A 261 -8.82 -28.48 -6.31
N LYS A 262 -9.72 -29.28 -5.75
CA LYS A 262 -10.62 -30.15 -6.53
C LYS A 262 -11.82 -29.38 -7.11
N ASN A 263 -12.00 -28.15 -6.63
CA ASN A 263 -13.11 -27.26 -6.97
C ASN A 263 -12.58 -25.96 -7.60
N LEU A 264 -11.47 -26.02 -8.34
CA LEU A 264 -10.80 -24.83 -8.88
C LEU A 264 -11.75 -23.99 -9.77
N ASP A 265 -12.56 -24.66 -10.61
CA ASP A 265 -13.53 -24.00 -11.48
C ASP A 265 -14.56 -23.19 -10.65
N GLY A 266 -15.11 -23.79 -9.60
CA GLY A 266 -16.06 -23.09 -8.72
C GLY A 266 -15.42 -21.99 -7.89
N ALA A 267 -14.16 -22.17 -7.47
CA ALA A 267 -13.40 -21.15 -6.78
C ALA A 267 -13.10 -19.96 -7.71
N TRP A 268 -12.75 -20.24 -8.96
CA TRP A 268 -12.57 -19.21 -9.99
C TRP A 268 -13.86 -18.49 -10.32
N GLU A 269 -14.96 -19.21 -10.56
CA GLU A 269 -16.30 -18.63 -10.79
C GLU A 269 -16.68 -17.65 -9.68
N PHE A 270 -16.39 -17.98 -8.42
CA PHE A 270 -16.64 -17.07 -7.30
C PHE A 270 -15.76 -15.82 -7.34
N LEU A 271 -14.46 -15.97 -7.56
CA LEU A 271 -13.53 -14.82 -7.59
C LEU A 271 -13.71 -13.95 -8.83
N ARG A 272 -14.06 -14.55 -9.98
CA ARG A 272 -14.44 -13.84 -11.19
C ARG A 272 -15.55 -12.82 -10.93
N TYR A 273 -16.52 -13.17 -10.09
CA TYR A 273 -17.61 -12.27 -9.70
C TYR A 273 -17.14 -10.99 -9.02
N TYR A 274 -15.95 -10.96 -8.41
CA TYR A 274 -15.35 -9.75 -7.87
C TYR A 274 -14.61 -8.91 -8.92
N LEU A 275 -14.36 -9.50 -10.08
CA LEU A 275 -13.66 -8.82 -11.18
C LEU A 275 -14.63 -8.26 -12.23
N THR A 276 -15.90 -8.63 -12.18
CA THR A 276 -16.98 -8.15 -13.05
C THR A 276 -17.90 -7.18 -12.31
#